data_48d2bb1f36ebf88702a8271485ecaf3a
#
_entry.id   48d2bb1f36ebf88702a8271485ecaf3a
#
_cell.length_a   1.000
_cell.length_b   1.000
_cell.length_c   1.000
_cell.angle_alpha   90.00
_cell.angle_beta   90.00
_cell.angle_gamma   90.00
#
_symmetry.space_group_name_H-M   'P 1'
#
loop_
_entity.id
_entity.type
_entity.pdbx_description
1 polymer ?
#
loop_
_entity_poly.entity_id
_entity_poly.type
_entity_poly.pdbx_seq_one_letter_code
_entity_poly.pdbx_strand_id
1 'polypeptide(L)'
;VPFTLSEANQQGLELTGRYLPRLETISHVGNSSRAADIGEFAQRVLGMPLMPWQLHCLEGLTAVDDQGKWLHRVGLISVARQNGKSLLSSALIGHWLTKETELRGEPQTVISVSHKVDLTTAQFNYLAPILEAHYGAKAIWAYGRQKITMPSGSVWHIRAATPAAGHGYSTDLIIADEAWQISEAAIDDGLLPSQRARKNPLCLMVSTAGTQESKALSRWRDQGLRAIDAAKQTSLYFAEFSPPPGVDPMTPAAWEYANPALAGGLIDLDVIQGEALGPNRSAFLRASVNLWQAVSTGWLEPGVFEALRTDDEPPPGGVLAIESSTDDSRYTGVRAVQVGNKTHVTIAFTADSIAEVWRLVQAEVDRDQTLRLAIIPALEVHCPPAFERRRTIVGYRELLKWTAAVRAMIVEQRLQHNGELLLQQHVERAVLIKHQGSVALSSSRSPGPIEAARCMVWAAAMASRPAATGKPVLVIGNA
;
A
#
# COMPACT_ATOMS: atom_id res chain seq x y z
N VAL A 1 31.54 5.72 -12.57
CA VAL A 1 31.20 4.33 -12.96
C VAL A 1 30.10 3.93 -12.04
N PRO A 2 28.90 3.53 -12.51
CA PRO A 2 27.88 3.05 -11.62
C PRO A 2 28.40 1.78 -10.92
N PHE A 3 28.30 1.76 -9.59
CA PHE A 3 28.62 0.59 -8.78
C PHE A 3 27.63 -0.52 -9.17
N THR A 4 28.10 -1.56 -9.80
CA THR A 4 27.28 -2.76 -10.05
C THR A 4 27.41 -3.69 -8.83
N LEU A 5 26.37 -4.46 -8.53
CA LEU A 5 26.40 -5.51 -7.49
C LEU A 5 27.60 -6.48 -7.63
N SER A 6 28.10 -6.68 -8.84
CA SER A 6 29.28 -7.45 -9.16
C SER A 6 30.57 -6.85 -8.57
N GLU A 7 30.69 -5.52 -8.53
CA GLU A 7 31.87 -4.83 -7.99
C GLU A 7 31.87 -4.75 -6.47
N ALA A 8 30.69 -4.65 -5.83
CA ALA A 8 30.57 -4.72 -4.36
C ALA A 8 30.96 -6.11 -3.83
N ASN A 9 30.55 -7.18 -4.51
CA ASN A 9 30.94 -8.55 -4.17
C ASN A 9 32.45 -8.83 -4.40
N GLN A 10 33.06 -8.17 -5.41
CA GLN A 10 34.51 -8.33 -5.67
C GLN A 10 35.39 -7.61 -4.64
N GLN A 11 34.85 -6.63 -3.91
CA GLN A 11 35.58 -5.90 -2.87
C GLN A 11 35.45 -6.51 -1.46
N GLY A 12 34.79 -7.68 -1.32
CA GLY A 12 34.65 -8.36 -0.04
C GLY A 12 33.77 -7.65 1.00
N LEU A 13 32.96 -6.69 0.55
CA LEU A 13 31.91 -6.08 1.37
C LEU A 13 30.78 -7.12 1.48
N GLU A 14 30.73 -7.84 2.60
CA GLU A 14 29.49 -8.52 2.99
C GLU A 14 28.40 -7.45 3.08
N LEU A 15 27.48 -7.44 2.09
CA LEU A 15 26.33 -6.58 2.11
C LEU A 15 25.42 -7.04 3.24
N THR A 16 25.57 -6.45 4.41
CA THR A 16 24.59 -6.54 5.47
C THR A 16 23.42 -5.65 5.07
N GLY A 17 22.20 -6.22 5.04
CA GLY A 17 20.99 -5.52 4.64
C GLY A 17 20.48 -5.92 3.24
N ARG A 18 19.16 -5.76 3.05
CA ARG A 18 18.47 -6.12 1.83
C ARG A 18 18.18 -4.87 1.00
N TYR A 19 18.76 -4.77 -0.16
CA TYR A 19 18.52 -3.63 -1.07
C TYR A 19 17.20 -3.74 -1.87
N LEU A 20 16.57 -4.92 -1.92
CA LEU A 20 15.27 -5.12 -2.56
C LEU A 20 14.12 -4.95 -1.55
N PRO A 21 13.04 -4.30 -1.94
CA PRO A 21 11.84 -4.23 -1.10
C PRO A 21 11.24 -5.63 -0.90
N ARG A 22 10.64 -5.88 0.25
CA ARG A 22 9.92 -7.12 0.51
C ARG A 22 8.62 -7.22 -0.29
N LEU A 23 7.93 -6.10 -0.40
CA LEU A 23 6.69 -5.98 -1.17
C LEU A 23 6.92 -5.00 -2.31
N GLU A 24 6.67 -5.43 -3.53
CA GLU A 24 6.81 -4.61 -4.72
C GLU A 24 5.76 -5.00 -5.74
N THR A 25 5.10 -4.01 -6.35
CA THR A 25 4.28 -4.24 -7.53
C THR A 25 5.15 -4.72 -8.68
N ILE A 26 4.56 -5.42 -9.65
CA ILE A 26 5.33 -5.96 -10.77
C ILE A 26 6.17 -4.85 -11.38
N SER A 27 7.49 -5.03 -11.25
CA SER A 27 8.47 -4.19 -11.92
C SER A 27 8.45 -4.54 -13.41
N HIS A 28 8.42 -3.54 -14.26
CA HIS A 28 8.54 -3.73 -15.72
C HIS A 28 10.00 -3.99 -16.06
N VAL A 29 10.50 -5.17 -15.70
CA VAL A 29 11.88 -5.59 -15.99
C VAL A 29 12.10 -5.59 -17.50
N GLY A 30 13.12 -4.85 -17.95
CA GLY A 30 13.49 -4.75 -19.36
C GLY A 30 12.99 -3.49 -20.07
N ASN A 31 12.14 -2.68 -19.44
CA ASN A 31 11.75 -1.39 -20.00
C ASN A 31 12.83 -0.33 -19.72
N SER A 32 12.92 0.67 -20.59
CA SER A 32 13.81 1.79 -20.31
C SER A 32 13.28 2.60 -19.10
N SER A 33 14.18 3.19 -18.32
CA SER A 33 13.86 4.03 -17.17
C SER A 33 14.77 5.25 -17.13
N ARG A 34 14.47 6.21 -16.25
CA ARG A 34 15.33 7.38 -16.00
C ARG A 34 16.30 7.15 -14.82
N ALA A 35 16.36 5.97 -14.24
CA ALA A 35 17.14 5.71 -13.05
C ALA A 35 18.63 5.99 -13.22
N ALA A 36 19.20 5.60 -14.38
CA ALA A 36 20.62 5.84 -14.69
C ALA A 36 20.93 7.34 -14.78
N ASP A 37 20.09 8.12 -15.48
CA ASP A 37 20.26 9.58 -15.60
C ASP A 37 20.11 10.30 -14.26
N ILE A 38 19.15 9.84 -13.42
CA ILE A 38 18.94 10.37 -12.06
C ILE A 38 20.14 10.03 -11.17
N GLY A 39 20.67 8.82 -11.27
CA GLY A 39 21.88 8.38 -10.59
C GLY A 39 23.11 9.20 -10.98
N GLU A 40 23.27 9.47 -12.29
CA GLU A 40 24.33 10.34 -12.80
C GLU A 40 24.19 11.78 -12.27
N PHE A 41 22.98 12.33 -12.24
CA PHE A 41 22.73 13.64 -11.64
C PHE A 41 23.12 13.65 -10.15
N ALA A 42 22.73 12.65 -9.39
CA ALA A 42 23.09 12.54 -7.97
C ALA A 42 24.61 12.49 -7.77
N GLN A 43 25.31 11.67 -8.55
CA GLN A 43 26.76 11.54 -8.44
C GLN A 43 27.51 12.80 -8.88
N ARG A 44 27.16 13.38 -10.02
CA ARG A 44 27.93 14.48 -10.62
C ARG A 44 27.55 15.87 -10.07
N VAL A 45 26.27 16.07 -9.75
CA VAL A 45 25.76 17.38 -9.35
C VAL A 45 25.60 17.49 -7.85
N LEU A 46 25.03 16.45 -7.21
CA LEU A 46 24.87 16.43 -5.75
C LEU A 46 26.14 15.94 -5.02
N GLY A 47 27.09 15.33 -5.74
CA GLY A 47 28.30 14.76 -5.16
C GLY A 47 28.07 13.50 -4.31
N MET A 48 26.88 12.92 -4.38
CA MET A 48 26.48 11.76 -3.56
C MET A 48 25.85 10.69 -4.45
N PRO A 49 26.49 9.53 -4.65
CA PRO A 49 25.92 8.43 -5.42
C PRO A 49 24.68 7.88 -4.73
N LEU A 50 23.69 7.48 -5.53
CA LEU A 50 22.52 6.79 -5.00
C LEU A 50 22.87 5.36 -4.59
N MET A 51 22.27 4.90 -3.50
CA MET A 51 22.41 3.52 -3.03
C MET A 51 21.67 2.55 -3.95
N PRO A 52 22.02 1.25 -3.94
CA PRO A 52 21.37 0.24 -4.78
C PRO A 52 19.85 0.20 -4.65
N TRP A 53 19.30 0.33 -3.43
CA TRP A 53 17.87 0.33 -3.20
C TRP A 53 17.16 1.55 -3.82
N GLN A 54 17.83 2.71 -3.82
CA GLN A 54 17.29 3.93 -4.42
C GLN A 54 17.24 3.81 -5.94
N LEU A 55 18.30 3.29 -6.55
CA LEU A 55 18.35 3.03 -7.99
C LEU A 55 17.29 2.00 -8.40
N HIS A 56 17.15 0.90 -7.65
CA HIS A 56 16.11 -0.10 -7.88
C HIS A 56 14.70 0.51 -7.85
N CYS A 57 14.39 1.30 -6.81
CA CYS A 57 13.09 1.97 -6.73
C CYS A 57 12.87 2.98 -7.87
N LEU A 58 13.93 3.68 -8.30
CA LEU A 58 13.83 4.60 -9.44
C LEU A 58 13.66 3.86 -10.76
N GLU A 59 14.28 2.70 -10.96
CA GLU A 59 14.05 1.86 -12.15
C GLU A 59 12.58 1.49 -12.29
N GLY A 60 11.94 1.01 -11.21
CA GLY A 60 10.53 0.70 -11.23
C GLY A 60 9.65 1.95 -11.40
N LEU A 61 9.88 2.98 -10.60
CA LEU A 61 9.09 4.20 -10.58
C LEU A 61 9.11 4.96 -11.91
N THR A 62 10.30 5.06 -12.52
CA THR A 62 10.54 5.86 -13.74
C THR A 62 10.61 5.03 -15.01
N ALA A 63 10.08 3.80 -14.97
CA ALA A 63 9.94 2.97 -16.16
C ALA A 63 8.99 3.62 -17.17
N VAL A 64 9.39 3.56 -18.45
CA VAL A 64 8.65 4.15 -19.56
C VAL A 64 8.36 3.13 -20.65
N ASP A 65 7.28 3.36 -21.39
CA ASP A 65 6.98 2.62 -22.61
C ASP A 65 7.82 3.11 -23.80
N ASP A 66 7.63 2.50 -24.96
CA ASP A 66 8.35 2.83 -26.20
C ASP A 66 8.11 4.29 -26.68
N GLN A 67 7.09 4.96 -26.15
CA GLN A 67 6.76 6.35 -26.44
C GLN A 67 7.32 7.32 -25.38
N GLY A 68 8.05 6.80 -24.38
CA GLY A 68 8.58 7.59 -23.27
C GLY A 68 7.53 8.01 -22.22
N LYS A 69 6.35 7.37 -22.21
CA LYS A 69 5.30 7.61 -21.23
C LYS A 69 5.53 6.74 -20.00
N TRP A 70 5.32 7.32 -18.81
CA TRP A 70 5.44 6.58 -17.56
C TRP A 70 4.47 5.40 -17.50
N LEU A 71 4.98 4.25 -17.13
CA LEU A 71 4.17 3.06 -16.83
C LEU A 71 3.39 3.24 -15.53
N HIS A 72 3.96 4.01 -14.61
CA HIS A 72 3.33 4.35 -13.35
C HIS A 72 3.09 5.85 -13.25
N ARG A 73 1.89 6.26 -12.84
CA ARG A 73 1.56 7.67 -12.59
C ARG A 73 1.74 8.06 -11.13
N VAL A 74 1.69 7.09 -10.25
CA VAL A 74 1.85 7.26 -8.80
C VAL A 74 2.88 6.27 -8.31
N GLY A 75 3.81 6.71 -7.48
CA GLY A 75 4.74 5.87 -6.73
C GLY A 75 4.50 6.01 -5.23
N LEU A 76 4.59 4.89 -4.52
CA LEU A 76 4.63 4.85 -3.06
C LEU A 76 5.83 4.02 -2.63
N ILE A 77 6.80 4.67 -1.98
CA ILE A 77 7.99 4.03 -1.43
C ILE A 77 7.95 4.16 0.09
N SER A 78 7.85 3.02 0.79
CA SER A 78 7.86 2.93 2.25
C SER A 78 9.14 2.27 2.73
N VAL A 79 9.92 3.02 3.51
CA VAL A 79 11.22 2.59 4.06
C VAL A 79 11.44 3.27 5.41
N ALA A 80 12.17 2.65 6.33
CA ALA A 80 12.47 3.21 7.64
C ALA A 80 13.12 4.61 7.58
N ARG A 81 13.17 5.30 8.70
CA ARG A 81 13.82 6.61 8.80
C ARG A 81 15.29 6.54 8.46
N GLN A 82 15.89 7.68 8.05
CA GLN A 82 17.32 7.86 7.80
C GLN A 82 17.92 6.97 6.69
N ASN A 83 17.09 6.29 5.90
CA ASN A 83 17.56 5.46 4.78
C ASN A 83 17.85 6.26 3.49
N GLY A 84 17.87 7.60 3.52
CA GLY A 84 18.24 8.41 2.34
C GLY A 84 17.07 8.79 1.43
N LYS A 85 15.79 8.76 1.89
CA LYS A 85 14.61 9.19 1.14
C LYS A 85 14.76 10.59 0.53
N SER A 86 15.32 11.52 1.31
CA SER A 86 15.52 12.92 0.87
C SER A 86 16.53 13.05 -0.26
N LEU A 87 17.56 12.22 -0.29
CA LEU A 87 18.54 12.19 -1.40
C LEU A 87 17.88 11.69 -2.69
N LEU A 88 17.12 10.59 -2.62
CA LEU A 88 16.35 10.06 -3.75
C LEU A 88 15.41 11.14 -4.33
N SER A 89 14.64 11.81 -3.46
CA SER A 89 13.71 12.86 -3.87
C SER A 89 14.45 14.07 -4.47
N SER A 90 15.57 14.49 -3.90
CA SER A 90 16.37 15.60 -4.40
C SER A 90 17.00 15.30 -5.77
N ALA A 91 17.49 14.08 -5.96
CA ALA A 91 18.01 13.64 -7.25
C ALA A 91 16.93 13.63 -8.33
N LEU A 92 15.73 13.11 -8.01
CA LEU A 92 14.60 13.10 -8.92
C LEU A 92 14.15 14.52 -9.27
N ILE A 93 14.03 15.44 -8.29
CA ILE A 93 13.66 16.86 -8.52
C ILE A 93 14.70 17.54 -9.42
N GLY A 94 15.98 17.38 -9.10
CA GLY A 94 17.05 18.01 -9.86
C GLY A 94 17.10 17.53 -11.31
N HIS A 95 17.03 16.20 -11.52
CA HIS A 95 16.91 15.61 -12.86
C HIS A 95 15.69 16.14 -13.61
N TRP A 96 14.54 16.26 -12.93
CA TRP A 96 13.29 16.73 -13.57
C TRP A 96 13.39 18.17 -14.04
N LEU A 97 13.97 19.05 -13.23
CA LEU A 97 14.14 20.48 -13.56
C LEU A 97 15.19 20.72 -14.65
N THR A 98 16.06 19.76 -14.90
CA THR A 98 17.15 19.87 -15.88
C THR A 98 16.89 18.94 -17.06
N LYS A 99 17.27 17.69 -16.95
CA LYS A 99 17.28 16.72 -18.04
C LYS A 99 15.88 16.36 -18.57
N GLU A 100 14.91 16.12 -17.67
CA GLU A 100 13.54 15.81 -18.10
C GLU A 100 12.88 17.01 -18.79
N THR A 101 13.18 18.25 -18.36
CA THR A 101 12.76 19.48 -19.01
C THR A 101 13.29 19.56 -20.45
N GLU A 102 14.57 19.19 -20.67
CA GLU A 102 15.17 19.14 -22.00
C GLU A 102 14.50 18.08 -22.89
N LEU A 103 14.30 16.87 -22.35
CA LEU A 103 13.66 15.76 -23.06
C LEU A 103 12.23 16.07 -23.50
N ARG A 104 11.48 16.82 -22.69
CA ARG A 104 10.09 17.22 -23.00
C ARG A 104 9.98 18.45 -23.89
N GLY A 105 11.03 19.27 -23.94
CA GLY A 105 11.06 20.51 -24.69
C GLY A 105 10.12 21.61 -24.18
N GLU A 106 9.63 21.48 -22.93
CA GLU A 106 8.72 22.44 -22.31
C GLU A 106 9.04 22.64 -20.81
N PRO A 107 8.79 23.85 -20.25
CA PRO A 107 8.98 24.10 -18.84
C PRO A 107 8.13 23.19 -17.96
N GLN A 108 8.73 22.70 -16.87
CA GLN A 108 8.12 21.76 -15.93
C GLN A 108 7.76 22.42 -14.61
N THR A 109 6.68 22.01 -14.00
CA THR A 109 6.27 22.46 -12.67
C THR A 109 6.39 21.31 -11.67
N VAL A 110 7.25 21.50 -10.67
CA VAL A 110 7.47 20.56 -9.58
C VAL A 110 6.89 21.14 -8.29
N ILE A 111 6.17 20.32 -7.52
CA ILE A 111 5.68 20.68 -6.19
C ILE A 111 6.16 19.64 -5.19
N SER A 112 6.85 20.08 -4.13
CA SER A 112 7.17 19.25 -2.97
C SER A 112 6.26 19.64 -1.80
N VAL A 113 5.66 18.67 -1.17
CA VAL A 113 4.79 18.84 0.02
C VAL A 113 5.19 17.91 1.14
N SER A 114 4.97 18.35 2.37
CA SER A 114 4.97 17.54 3.57
C SER A 114 3.95 18.06 4.57
N HIS A 115 3.66 17.28 5.61
CA HIS A 115 2.76 17.72 6.68
C HIS A 115 3.21 19.06 7.31
N LYS A 116 4.53 19.23 7.48
CA LYS A 116 5.14 20.49 7.95
C LYS A 116 6.08 21.03 6.89
N VAL A 117 5.93 22.30 6.54
CA VAL A 117 6.78 22.97 5.53
C VAL A 117 8.27 22.89 5.90
N ASP A 118 8.62 22.82 7.18
CA ASP A 118 10.01 22.74 7.64
C ASP A 118 10.78 21.56 7.03
N LEU A 119 10.13 20.41 6.84
CA LEU A 119 10.76 19.22 6.24
C LEU A 119 11.14 19.47 4.78
N THR A 120 10.22 20.03 4.00
CA THR A 120 10.50 20.40 2.60
C THR A 120 11.43 21.59 2.50
N THR A 121 11.44 22.50 3.49
CA THR A 121 12.39 23.59 3.58
C THR A 121 13.82 23.08 3.75
N ALA A 122 14.05 22.03 4.54
CA ALA A 122 15.38 21.43 4.66
C ALA A 122 15.87 20.89 3.30
N GLN A 123 15.00 20.23 2.53
CA GLN A 123 15.32 19.78 1.18
C GLN A 123 15.61 20.94 0.22
N PHE A 124 14.84 22.02 0.33
CA PHE A 124 15.07 23.24 -0.46
C PHE A 124 16.42 23.86 -0.13
N ASN A 125 16.76 24.03 1.14
CA ASN A 125 18.01 24.59 1.59
C ASN A 125 19.22 23.79 1.13
N TYR A 126 19.06 22.48 0.93
CA TYR A 126 20.09 21.60 0.38
C TYR A 126 20.23 21.77 -1.15
N LEU A 127 19.11 21.67 -1.89
CA LEU A 127 19.16 21.57 -3.35
C LEU A 127 19.22 22.92 -4.06
N ALA A 128 18.59 23.98 -3.51
CA ALA A 128 18.51 25.28 -4.16
C ALA A 128 19.87 25.92 -4.45
N PRO A 129 20.85 25.98 -3.51
CA PRO A 129 22.17 26.53 -3.78
C PRO A 129 22.91 25.77 -4.88
N ILE A 130 22.72 24.44 -4.96
CA ILE A 130 23.34 23.58 -5.99
C ILE A 130 22.78 23.94 -7.37
N LEU A 131 21.45 24.13 -7.48
CA LEU A 131 20.80 24.52 -8.74
C LEU A 131 21.17 25.96 -9.15
N GLU A 132 21.32 26.87 -8.20
CA GLU A 132 21.82 28.23 -8.47
C GLU A 132 23.24 28.20 -9.04
N ALA A 133 24.15 27.45 -8.40
CA ALA A 133 25.55 27.35 -8.77
C ALA A 133 25.80 26.65 -10.12
N HIS A 134 25.12 25.52 -10.35
CA HIS A 134 25.41 24.68 -11.53
C HIS A 134 24.55 25.04 -12.74
N TYR A 135 23.36 25.61 -12.55
CA TYR A 135 22.37 25.80 -13.62
C TYR A 135 21.86 27.26 -13.73
N GLY A 136 22.36 28.20 -12.91
CA GLY A 136 21.93 29.58 -12.92
C GLY A 136 20.46 29.79 -12.53
N ALA A 137 19.93 28.89 -11.71
CA ALA A 137 18.60 29.00 -11.16
C ALA A 137 18.47 30.26 -10.28
N LYS A 138 17.24 30.73 -10.09
CA LYS A 138 16.93 31.85 -9.18
C LYS A 138 16.03 31.36 -8.05
N ALA A 139 16.47 31.54 -6.80
CA ALA A 139 15.74 31.13 -5.62
C ALA A 139 15.00 32.28 -4.95
N ILE A 140 13.77 32.01 -4.50
CA ILE A 140 13.05 32.81 -3.52
C ILE A 140 13.11 32.08 -2.19
N TRP A 141 13.77 32.71 -1.20
CA TRP A 141 14.04 32.10 0.11
C TRP A 141 13.00 32.41 1.19
N ALA A 142 12.02 33.29 0.88
CA ALA A 142 11.01 33.68 1.85
C ALA A 142 10.20 32.45 2.35
N TYR A 143 10.23 32.22 3.66
CA TYR A 143 9.53 31.09 4.29
C TYR A 143 8.05 30.99 3.88
N GLY A 144 7.62 29.79 3.53
CA GLY A 144 6.27 29.51 3.00
C GLY A 144 6.04 29.98 1.55
N ARG A 145 7.04 30.62 0.92
CA ARG A 145 7.03 31.06 -0.49
C ARG A 145 8.27 30.61 -1.24
N GLN A 146 9.02 29.65 -0.66
CA GLN A 146 10.24 29.12 -1.31
C GLN A 146 9.92 28.58 -2.69
N LYS A 147 10.74 29.01 -3.65
CA LYS A 147 10.58 28.67 -5.05
C LYS A 147 11.92 28.72 -5.76
N ILE A 148 12.19 27.75 -6.63
CA ILE A 148 13.25 27.81 -7.63
C ILE A 148 12.63 28.14 -8.98
N THR A 149 13.29 28.97 -9.76
CA THR A 149 12.99 29.18 -11.18
C THR A 149 14.25 28.91 -11.99
N MET A 150 14.17 27.96 -12.89
CA MET A 150 15.25 27.61 -13.80
C MET A 150 15.30 28.57 -14.99
N PRO A 151 16.46 28.75 -15.68
CA PRO A 151 16.54 29.52 -16.92
C PRO A 151 15.60 28.99 -18.03
N SER A 152 15.28 27.69 -18.03
CA SER A 152 14.30 27.05 -18.93
C SER A 152 12.86 27.51 -18.69
N GLY A 153 12.57 28.21 -17.60
CA GLY A 153 11.23 28.54 -17.13
C GLY A 153 10.61 27.47 -16.23
N SER A 154 11.28 26.34 -16.02
CA SER A 154 10.80 25.31 -15.08
C SER A 154 10.84 25.83 -13.65
N VAL A 155 9.89 25.38 -12.83
CA VAL A 155 9.72 25.86 -11.45
C VAL A 155 9.56 24.72 -10.46
N TRP A 156 10.16 24.93 -9.27
CA TRP A 156 9.95 24.06 -8.12
C TRP A 156 9.40 24.87 -6.95
N HIS A 157 8.23 24.47 -6.47
CA HIS A 157 7.55 25.08 -5.33
C HIS A 157 7.58 24.17 -4.12
N ILE A 158 7.72 24.76 -2.93
CA ILE A 158 7.52 24.09 -1.65
C ILE A 158 6.20 24.55 -1.05
N ARG A 159 5.41 23.59 -0.55
CA ARG A 159 4.10 23.83 0.03
C ARG A 159 3.85 22.96 1.25
N ALA A 160 2.96 23.40 2.15
CA ALA A 160 2.33 22.52 3.12
C ALA A 160 1.33 21.61 2.42
N ALA A 161 1.22 20.36 2.85
CA ALA A 161 0.25 19.41 2.33
C ALA A 161 -1.16 19.74 2.83
N THR A 162 -1.83 20.65 2.14
CA THR A 162 -3.21 21.08 2.38
C THR A 162 -4.09 20.74 1.19
N PRO A 163 -5.43 20.69 1.33
CA PRO A 163 -6.33 20.51 0.20
C PRO A 163 -6.16 21.53 -0.92
N ALA A 164 -5.63 22.70 -0.61
CA ALA A 164 -5.35 23.77 -1.58
C ALA A 164 -3.94 23.74 -2.18
N ALA A 165 -3.07 22.79 -1.79
CA ALA A 165 -1.64 22.79 -2.16
C ALA A 165 -1.40 22.79 -3.68
N GLY A 166 -2.25 22.11 -4.44
CA GLY A 166 -2.18 22.01 -5.91
C GLY A 166 -3.03 23.02 -6.66
N HIS A 167 -3.86 23.84 -5.97
CA HIS A 167 -4.80 24.73 -6.64
C HIS A 167 -4.07 25.83 -7.42
N GLY A 168 -4.48 26.05 -8.66
CA GLY A 168 -3.88 27.04 -9.55
C GLY A 168 -2.59 26.60 -10.23
N TYR A 169 -2.15 25.36 -10.02
CA TYR A 169 -0.99 24.79 -10.69
C TYR A 169 -1.39 23.67 -11.67
N SER A 170 -0.62 23.55 -12.74
CA SER A 170 -0.60 22.35 -13.59
C SER A 170 0.73 21.66 -13.34
N THR A 171 0.71 20.60 -12.52
CA THR A 171 1.93 20.02 -11.93
C THR A 171 2.40 18.80 -12.70
N ASP A 172 3.69 18.76 -13.03
CA ASP A 172 4.32 17.65 -13.74
C ASP A 172 4.86 16.59 -12.77
N LEU A 173 5.51 17.04 -11.69
CA LEU A 173 6.03 16.18 -10.64
C LEU A 173 5.53 16.65 -9.27
N ILE A 174 4.96 15.72 -8.51
CA ILE A 174 4.64 15.91 -7.10
C ILE A 174 5.55 15.01 -6.26
N ILE A 175 6.17 15.59 -5.22
CA ILE A 175 6.88 14.84 -4.18
C ILE A 175 6.12 15.06 -2.87
N ALA A 176 5.50 14.02 -2.35
CA ALA A 176 4.83 14.01 -1.05
C ALA A 176 5.70 13.28 -0.02
N ASP A 177 6.43 14.07 0.79
CA ASP A 177 7.34 13.53 1.81
C ASP A 177 6.60 13.32 3.13
N GLU A 178 7.00 12.27 3.88
CA GLU A 178 6.34 11.80 5.11
C GLU A 178 4.83 11.62 4.90
N ALA A 179 4.47 10.90 3.81
CA ALA A 179 3.09 10.74 3.36
C ALA A 179 2.15 10.13 4.41
N TRP A 180 2.69 9.45 5.44
CA TRP A 180 1.90 8.91 6.55
C TRP A 180 1.15 10.00 7.37
N GLN A 181 1.59 11.25 7.29
CA GLN A 181 0.95 12.39 7.97
C GLN A 181 0.08 13.25 7.05
N ILE A 182 0.02 12.93 5.76
CA ILE A 182 -0.75 13.70 4.78
C ILE A 182 -2.19 13.21 4.74
N SER A 183 -3.15 14.13 4.77
CA SER A 183 -4.57 13.80 4.72
C SER A 183 -5.02 13.33 3.32
N GLU A 184 -6.12 12.57 3.26
CA GLU A 184 -6.75 12.16 1.99
C GLU A 184 -7.13 13.38 1.15
N ALA A 185 -7.77 14.38 1.75
CA ALA A 185 -8.16 15.59 1.04
C ALA A 185 -6.97 16.35 0.41
N ALA A 186 -5.79 16.33 1.05
CA ALA A 186 -4.61 16.97 0.48
C ALA A 186 -4.10 16.23 -0.77
N ILE A 187 -4.15 14.90 -0.77
CA ILE A 187 -3.70 14.09 -1.91
C ILE A 187 -4.76 14.09 -3.02
N ASP A 188 -6.02 13.75 -2.69
CA ASP A 188 -7.05 13.44 -3.68
C ASP A 188 -7.76 14.67 -4.22
N ASP A 189 -7.99 15.68 -3.36
CA ASP A 189 -8.68 16.92 -3.77
C ASP A 189 -7.69 18.03 -4.18
N GLY A 190 -6.49 18.03 -3.57
CA GLY A 190 -5.50 19.07 -3.78
C GLY A 190 -4.46 18.73 -4.85
N LEU A 191 -3.69 17.68 -4.63
CA LEU A 191 -2.46 17.40 -5.38
C LEU A 191 -2.73 16.67 -6.70
N LEU A 192 -3.33 15.50 -6.68
CA LEU A 192 -3.53 14.70 -7.89
C LEU A 192 -4.37 15.39 -8.96
N PRO A 193 -5.42 16.16 -8.64
CA PRO A 193 -6.16 16.95 -9.64
C PRO A 193 -5.31 17.98 -10.39
N SER A 194 -4.26 18.54 -9.75
CA SER A 194 -3.36 19.50 -10.40
C SER A 194 -2.58 18.89 -11.59
N GLN A 195 -2.52 17.57 -11.67
CA GLN A 195 -1.83 16.85 -12.74
C GLN A 195 -2.71 16.52 -13.97
N ARG A 196 -4.03 16.73 -13.90
CA ARG A 196 -4.98 16.32 -14.96
C ARG A 196 -4.67 16.90 -16.33
N ALA A 197 -4.19 18.14 -16.37
CA ALA A 197 -3.86 18.84 -17.61
C ALA A 197 -2.49 18.46 -18.19
N ARG A 198 -1.70 17.65 -17.50
CA ARG A 198 -0.37 17.23 -17.94
C ARG A 198 -0.39 15.91 -18.69
N LYS A 199 0.41 15.80 -19.74
CA LYS A 199 0.44 14.60 -20.62
C LYS A 199 1.07 13.40 -19.92
N ASN A 200 2.12 13.61 -19.15
CA ASN A 200 2.94 12.55 -18.56
C ASN A 200 3.42 12.93 -17.14
N PRO A 201 2.50 13.16 -16.19
CA PRO A 201 2.86 13.57 -14.84
C PRO A 201 3.23 12.38 -13.96
N LEU A 202 3.98 12.64 -12.87
CA LEU A 202 4.36 11.66 -11.87
C LEU A 202 4.09 12.23 -10.47
N CYS A 203 3.54 11.39 -9.58
CA CYS A 203 3.40 11.68 -8.16
C CYS A 203 4.19 10.64 -7.37
N LEU A 204 5.18 11.06 -6.60
CA LEU A 204 5.94 10.21 -5.69
C LEU A 204 5.56 10.51 -4.25
N MET A 205 5.07 9.52 -3.53
CA MET A 205 4.88 9.51 -2.09
C MET A 205 6.03 8.73 -1.45
N VAL A 206 6.78 9.35 -0.54
CA VAL A 206 7.80 8.67 0.27
C VAL A 206 7.38 8.72 1.73
N SER A 207 7.58 7.61 2.44
CA SER A 207 7.06 7.49 3.80
C SER A 207 7.83 6.45 4.63
N THR A 208 7.65 6.51 5.93
CA THR A 208 7.72 5.34 6.81
C THR A 208 6.34 4.70 6.89
N ALA A 209 6.24 3.56 7.57
CA ALA A 209 4.97 2.96 7.94
C ALA A 209 4.05 3.98 8.65
N GLY A 210 2.76 3.82 8.44
CA GLY A 210 1.74 4.72 9.00
C GLY A 210 1.27 4.33 10.40
N THR A 211 0.36 5.15 10.90
CA THR A 211 -0.42 4.93 12.12
C THR A 211 -1.89 4.71 11.75
N GLN A 212 -2.74 4.53 12.74
CA GLN A 212 -4.20 4.43 12.56
C GLN A 212 -4.82 5.66 11.87
N GLU A 213 -4.16 6.82 11.97
CA GLU A 213 -4.62 8.08 11.38
C GLU A 213 -4.17 8.25 9.92
N SER A 214 -3.24 7.41 9.45
CA SER A 214 -2.66 7.47 8.11
C SER A 214 -3.58 6.87 7.04
N LYS A 215 -4.83 7.36 6.95
CA LYS A 215 -5.88 6.78 6.09
C LYS A 215 -5.49 6.80 4.60
N ALA A 216 -4.98 7.93 4.12
CA ALA A 216 -4.53 8.05 2.73
C ALA A 216 -3.44 7.02 2.40
N LEU A 217 -2.39 6.96 3.23
CA LEU A 217 -1.29 6.04 3.02
C LEU A 217 -1.75 4.58 3.09
N SER A 218 -2.66 4.25 4.03
CA SER A 218 -3.25 2.91 4.16
C SER A 218 -3.99 2.49 2.89
N ARG A 219 -4.79 3.39 2.31
CA ARG A 219 -5.53 3.14 1.08
C ARG A 219 -4.62 2.89 -0.13
N TRP A 220 -3.57 3.71 -0.31
CA TRP A 220 -2.60 3.52 -1.38
C TRP A 220 -1.80 2.23 -1.20
N ARG A 221 -1.42 1.90 0.04
CA ARG A 221 -0.77 0.62 0.36
C ARG A 221 -1.65 -0.57 0.00
N ASP A 222 -2.93 -0.54 0.36
CA ASP A 222 -3.87 -1.62 0.02
C ASP A 222 -4.04 -1.80 -1.49
N GLN A 223 -4.00 -0.73 -2.26
CA GLN A 223 -4.01 -0.83 -3.71
C GLN A 223 -2.76 -1.55 -4.22
N GLY A 224 -1.59 -1.25 -3.65
CA GLY A 224 -0.33 -1.96 -3.93
C GLY A 224 -0.40 -3.45 -3.58
N LEU A 225 -0.89 -3.78 -2.39
CA LEU A 225 -1.05 -5.18 -1.94
C LEU A 225 -1.98 -5.98 -2.85
N ARG A 226 -3.11 -5.40 -3.25
CA ARG A 226 -4.03 -6.03 -4.21
C ARG A 226 -3.39 -6.27 -5.57
N ALA A 227 -2.58 -5.32 -6.05
CA ALA A 227 -1.88 -5.48 -7.31
C ALA A 227 -0.84 -6.61 -7.25
N ILE A 228 -0.13 -6.74 -6.11
CA ILE A 228 0.82 -7.82 -5.87
C ILE A 228 0.09 -9.17 -5.82
N ASP A 229 -0.97 -9.29 -5.00
CA ASP A 229 -1.74 -10.54 -4.86
C ASP A 229 -2.36 -10.99 -6.19
N ALA A 230 -2.84 -10.04 -6.99
CA ALA A 230 -3.44 -10.33 -8.29
C ALA A 230 -2.42 -10.54 -9.41
N ALA A 231 -1.12 -10.34 -9.16
CA ALA A 231 -0.05 -10.31 -10.15
C ALA A 231 -0.40 -9.45 -11.39
N LYS A 232 -1.05 -8.29 -11.16
CA LYS A 232 -1.50 -7.39 -12.24
C LYS A 232 -0.60 -6.18 -12.37
N GLN A 233 -0.39 -5.76 -13.61
CA GLN A 233 0.16 -4.44 -13.90
C GLN A 233 -0.81 -3.36 -13.44
N THR A 234 -0.27 -2.30 -12.83
CA THR A 234 -1.04 -1.17 -12.31
C THR A 234 -0.32 0.15 -12.59
N SER A 235 -1.05 1.25 -12.60
CA SER A 235 -0.47 2.59 -12.67
C SER A 235 0.20 3.06 -11.37
N LEU A 236 0.20 2.21 -10.33
CA LEU A 236 0.86 2.43 -9.06
C LEU A 236 2.16 1.62 -8.99
N TYR A 237 3.29 2.29 -8.82
CA TYR A 237 4.51 1.67 -8.33
C TYR A 237 4.48 1.66 -6.80
N PHE A 238 4.53 0.50 -6.19
CA PHE A 238 4.57 0.34 -4.74
C PHE A 238 5.77 -0.49 -4.34
N ALA A 239 6.58 0.04 -3.41
CA ALA A 239 7.73 -0.64 -2.82
C ALA A 239 7.73 -0.45 -1.30
N GLU A 240 7.78 -1.54 -0.53
CA GLU A 240 7.81 -1.52 0.93
C GLU A 240 8.97 -2.35 1.48
N PHE A 241 9.82 -1.68 2.25
CA PHE A 241 10.91 -2.29 3.00
C PHE A 241 10.45 -2.55 4.44
N SER A 242 10.01 -3.75 4.71
CA SER A 242 9.50 -4.17 6.03
C SER A 242 9.79 -5.64 6.26
N PRO A 243 10.00 -6.09 7.51
CA PRO A 243 10.22 -7.51 7.78
C PRO A 243 8.97 -8.33 7.42
N PRO A 244 9.15 -9.61 7.01
CA PRO A 244 8.04 -10.50 6.81
C PRO A 244 7.35 -10.84 8.14
N PRO A 245 6.07 -11.22 8.11
CA PRO A 245 5.42 -11.82 9.24
C PRO A 245 6.21 -13.01 9.78
N GLY A 246 6.16 -13.23 11.10
CA GLY A 246 6.90 -14.32 11.76
C GLY A 246 8.37 -14.02 12.10
N VAL A 247 8.96 -12.95 11.57
CA VAL A 247 10.29 -12.48 12.04
C VAL A 247 10.08 -11.56 13.25
N ASP A 248 10.75 -11.86 14.37
CA ASP A 248 10.68 -10.99 15.55
C ASP A 248 11.21 -9.59 15.21
N PRO A 249 10.35 -8.55 15.29
CA PRO A 249 10.70 -7.20 14.91
C PRO A 249 11.77 -6.54 15.81
N MET A 250 12.12 -7.19 16.93
CA MET A 250 13.15 -6.71 17.84
C MET A 250 14.53 -7.32 17.54
N THR A 251 14.71 -7.98 16.41
CA THR A 251 15.96 -8.63 16.02
C THR A 251 16.64 -7.93 14.83
N PRO A 252 17.97 -8.02 14.74
CA PRO A 252 18.74 -7.52 13.59
C PRO A 252 18.21 -8.02 12.25
N ALA A 253 17.76 -9.27 12.17
CA ALA A 253 17.18 -9.84 10.95
C ALA A 253 15.94 -9.06 10.46
N ALA A 254 15.11 -8.56 11.35
CA ALA A 254 13.98 -7.71 10.99
C ALA A 254 14.45 -6.31 10.54
N TRP A 255 15.47 -5.76 11.20
CA TRP A 255 15.96 -4.41 10.91
C TRP A 255 16.62 -4.32 9.52
N GLU A 256 17.29 -5.39 9.06
CA GLU A 256 17.87 -5.47 7.72
C GLU A 256 16.81 -5.35 6.60
N TYR A 257 15.61 -5.90 6.80
CA TYR A 257 14.52 -5.73 5.84
C TYR A 257 14.03 -4.29 5.71
N ALA A 258 14.05 -3.54 6.82
CA ALA A 258 13.51 -2.19 6.88
C ALA A 258 14.53 -1.11 6.52
N ASN A 259 15.83 -1.43 6.63
CA ASN A 259 16.94 -0.48 6.53
C ASN A 259 17.94 -0.86 5.43
N PRO A 260 17.59 -0.70 4.15
CA PRO A 260 18.49 -1.02 3.05
C PRO A 260 19.76 -0.16 3.04
N ALA A 261 19.80 0.96 3.78
CA ALA A 261 20.99 1.79 3.94
C ALA A 261 22.07 1.18 4.85
N LEU A 262 21.76 0.10 5.59
CA LEU A 262 22.76 -0.69 6.31
C LEU A 262 23.80 -1.26 5.35
N ALA A 263 23.37 -1.76 4.19
CA ALA A 263 24.27 -2.28 3.16
C ALA A 263 25.23 -1.22 2.58
N GLY A 264 24.84 0.05 2.64
CA GLY A 264 25.66 1.18 2.17
C GLY A 264 26.51 1.84 3.27
N GLY A 265 26.46 1.33 4.51
CA GLY A 265 27.19 1.92 5.65
C GLY A 265 26.72 3.32 6.06
N LEU A 266 25.52 3.74 5.65
CA LEU A 266 24.93 5.02 6.07
C LEU A 266 24.35 4.95 7.49
N ILE A 267 23.91 3.77 7.89
CA ILE A 267 23.36 3.48 9.22
C ILE A 267 24.15 2.33 9.82
N ASP A 268 24.55 2.46 11.09
CA ASP A 268 25.15 1.39 11.85
C ASP A 268 24.10 0.56 12.59
N LEU A 269 24.28 -0.74 12.63
CA LEU A 269 23.39 -1.68 13.32
C LEU A 269 23.27 -1.35 14.81
N ASP A 270 24.37 -0.92 15.44
CA ASP A 270 24.43 -0.55 16.86
C ASP A 270 23.52 0.63 17.19
N VAL A 271 23.34 1.57 16.24
CA VAL A 271 22.40 2.69 16.40
C VAL A 271 20.96 2.19 16.49
N ILE A 272 20.58 1.29 15.59
CA ILE A 272 19.23 0.70 15.60
C ILE A 272 19.01 -0.13 16.86
N GLN A 273 20.03 -0.87 17.31
CA GLN A 273 19.99 -1.63 18.55
C GLN A 273 19.81 -0.71 19.76
N GLY A 274 20.50 0.43 19.81
CA GLY A 274 20.31 1.45 20.84
C GLY A 274 18.89 2.02 20.85
N GLU A 275 18.31 2.29 19.68
CA GLU A 275 16.90 2.73 19.55
C GLU A 275 15.92 1.64 20.01
N ALA A 276 16.20 0.37 19.76
CA ALA A 276 15.36 -0.76 20.16
C ALA A 276 15.26 -0.92 21.68
N LEU A 277 16.27 -0.47 22.43
CA LEU A 277 16.27 -0.46 23.90
C LEU A 277 15.50 0.74 24.47
N GLY A 278 15.07 1.68 23.64
CA GLY A 278 14.32 2.86 24.06
C GLY A 278 12.94 2.53 24.62
N PRO A 279 12.36 3.42 25.46
CA PRO A 279 11.11 3.16 26.15
C PRO A 279 9.87 3.15 25.24
N ASN A 280 9.96 3.72 24.04
CA ASN A 280 8.84 3.82 23.11
C ASN A 280 8.94 2.78 21.98
N ARG A 281 8.62 1.53 22.33
CA ARG A 281 8.63 0.40 21.39
C ARG A 281 7.78 0.67 20.13
N SER A 282 6.62 1.29 20.28
CA SER A 282 5.71 1.56 19.17
C SER A 282 6.33 2.54 18.14
N ALA A 283 6.96 3.61 18.62
CA ALA A 283 7.69 4.55 17.77
C ALA A 283 8.87 3.89 17.06
N PHE A 284 9.62 3.03 17.76
CA PHE A 284 10.72 2.24 17.19
C PHE A 284 10.23 1.34 16.06
N LEU A 285 9.21 0.52 16.31
CA LEU A 285 8.67 -0.40 15.31
C LEU A 285 8.21 0.33 14.03
N ARG A 286 7.59 1.49 14.17
CA ARG A 286 7.17 2.28 13.02
C ARG A 286 8.33 2.97 12.32
N ALA A 287 9.21 3.62 13.07
CA ALA A 287 10.22 4.51 12.51
C ALA A 287 11.46 3.76 12.01
N SER A 288 11.92 2.74 12.76
CA SER A 288 13.19 2.05 12.52
C SER A 288 13.01 0.64 11.97
N VAL A 289 11.82 0.03 12.12
CA VAL A 289 11.49 -1.29 11.55
C VAL A 289 10.45 -1.19 10.43
N ASN A 290 9.93 0.00 10.17
CA ASN A 290 8.94 0.27 9.13
C ASN A 290 7.70 -0.64 9.22
N LEU A 291 7.27 -0.97 10.42
CA LEU A 291 6.09 -1.77 10.69
C LEU A 291 4.89 -0.87 10.99
N TRP A 292 3.78 -1.18 10.36
CA TRP A 292 2.52 -0.57 10.67
C TRP A 292 2.14 -0.87 12.13
N GLN A 293 1.71 0.15 12.85
CA GLN A 293 1.31 -0.05 14.24
C GLN A 293 0.01 -0.85 14.28
N ALA A 294 0.09 -2.04 14.87
CA ALA A 294 -1.11 -2.80 15.22
C ALA A 294 -1.99 -1.99 16.16
N VAL A 295 -3.28 -2.09 15.97
CA VAL A 295 -4.27 -1.45 16.84
C VAL A 295 -4.16 -2.08 18.22
N SER A 296 -3.96 -1.28 19.28
CA SER A 296 -3.93 -1.78 20.65
C SER A 296 -5.22 -2.49 21.09
N THR A 297 -6.28 -2.34 20.27
CA THR A 297 -7.59 -2.99 20.44
C THR A 297 -7.91 -3.95 19.30
N GLY A 298 -6.89 -4.50 18.65
CA GLY A 298 -7.04 -5.52 17.62
C GLY A 298 -7.84 -6.73 18.11
N TRP A 299 -8.55 -7.38 17.22
CA TRP A 299 -9.38 -8.54 17.58
C TRP A 299 -8.60 -9.84 17.70
N LEU A 300 -7.37 -9.88 17.17
CA LEU A 300 -6.44 -10.99 17.25
C LEU A 300 -5.09 -10.52 17.78
N GLU A 301 -4.38 -11.40 18.46
CA GLU A 301 -2.98 -11.18 18.82
C GLU A 301 -2.11 -11.22 17.55
N PRO A 302 -1.04 -10.44 17.47
CA PRO A 302 -0.12 -10.45 16.33
C PRO A 302 0.42 -11.86 16.03
N GLY A 303 0.44 -12.23 14.75
CA GLY A 303 0.94 -13.51 14.28
C GLY A 303 -0.03 -14.69 14.37
N VAL A 304 -1.14 -14.56 15.11
CA VAL A 304 -2.12 -15.66 15.25
C VAL A 304 -2.77 -16.03 13.92
N PHE A 305 -3.13 -15.05 13.11
CA PHE A 305 -3.71 -15.28 11.80
C PHE A 305 -2.67 -15.84 10.81
N GLU A 306 -1.48 -15.26 10.79
CA GLU A 306 -0.36 -15.70 9.95
C GLU A 306 -0.02 -17.20 10.14
N ALA A 307 -0.05 -17.67 11.37
CA ALA A 307 0.23 -19.07 11.70
C ALA A 307 -0.75 -20.07 11.08
N LEU A 308 -1.87 -19.60 10.51
CA LEU A 308 -2.91 -20.42 9.86
C LEU A 308 -2.70 -20.54 8.35
N ARG A 309 -1.61 -19.99 7.82
CA ARG A 309 -1.27 -20.05 6.40
C ARG A 309 -1.05 -21.51 5.97
N THR A 310 -1.57 -21.84 4.79
CA THR A 310 -1.34 -23.11 4.10
C THR A 310 -1.12 -22.86 2.61
N ASP A 311 -0.39 -23.78 1.98
CA ASP A 311 -0.21 -23.76 0.52
C ASP A 311 -1.26 -24.64 -0.19
N ASP A 312 -2.18 -25.27 0.57
CA ASP A 312 -3.26 -26.09 0.02
C ASP A 312 -4.30 -25.21 -0.68
N GLU A 313 -4.64 -25.52 -1.91
CA GLU A 313 -5.74 -24.87 -2.59
C GLU A 313 -7.09 -25.48 -2.17
N PRO A 314 -8.08 -24.65 -1.74
CA PRO A 314 -9.39 -25.17 -1.40
C PRO A 314 -10.16 -25.59 -2.66
N PRO A 315 -11.00 -26.64 -2.56
CA PRO A 315 -11.88 -27.02 -3.65
C PRO A 315 -12.82 -25.86 -4.03
N PRO A 316 -13.40 -25.86 -5.26
CA PRO A 316 -14.40 -24.88 -5.65
C PRO A 316 -15.67 -24.98 -4.78
N GLY A 317 -16.54 -23.98 -4.86
CA GLY A 317 -17.81 -23.94 -4.11
C GLY A 317 -17.72 -23.21 -2.77
N GLY A 318 -18.58 -23.58 -1.83
CA GLY A 318 -18.67 -22.97 -0.51
C GLY A 318 -19.51 -21.71 -0.44
N VAL A 319 -19.02 -20.66 0.21
CA VAL A 319 -19.68 -19.36 0.37
C VAL A 319 -18.76 -18.26 -0.09
N LEU A 320 -19.23 -17.40 -0.97
CA LEU A 320 -18.56 -16.19 -1.43
C LEU A 320 -19.27 -14.97 -0.80
N ALA A 321 -18.56 -14.27 0.08
CA ALA A 321 -19.05 -13.03 0.67
C ALA A 321 -18.46 -11.83 -0.09
N ILE A 322 -19.30 -10.81 -0.35
CA ILE A 322 -18.90 -9.64 -1.15
C ILE A 322 -19.30 -8.36 -0.43
N GLU A 323 -18.36 -7.45 -0.33
CA GLU A 323 -18.57 -6.12 0.25
C GLU A 323 -17.91 -5.04 -0.60
N SER A 324 -18.47 -3.81 -0.55
CA SER A 324 -17.85 -2.61 -1.08
C SER A 324 -16.95 -1.93 -0.04
N SER A 325 -15.98 -1.15 -0.52
CA SER A 325 -15.29 -0.17 0.31
C SER A 325 -16.27 0.92 0.79
N THR A 326 -15.87 1.67 1.81
CA THR A 326 -16.73 2.73 2.41
C THR A 326 -17.11 3.82 1.40
N ASP A 327 -16.31 4.01 0.36
CA ASP A 327 -16.50 4.98 -0.73
C ASP A 327 -17.13 4.35 -2.00
N ASP A 328 -17.55 3.09 -1.92
CA ASP A 328 -18.10 2.28 -3.01
C ASP A 328 -17.25 2.22 -4.30
N SER A 329 -15.98 2.59 -4.19
CA SER A 329 -15.06 2.59 -5.34
C SER A 329 -14.43 1.23 -5.62
N ARG A 330 -14.57 0.28 -4.69
CA ARG A 330 -13.91 -1.04 -4.75
C ARG A 330 -14.80 -2.11 -4.12
N TYR A 331 -14.64 -3.32 -4.60
CA TYR A 331 -15.38 -4.49 -4.12
C TYR A 331 -14.41 -5.62 -3.82
N THR A 332 -14.64 -6.32 -2.73
CA THR A 332 -13.83 -7.47 -2.32
C THR A 332 -14.72 -8.69 -2.15
N GLY A 333 -14.38 -9.78 -2.82
CA GLY A 333 -15.01 -11.09 -2.67
C GLY A 333 -14.10 -12.05 -1.92
N VAL A 334 -14.54 -12.57 -0.78
CA VAL A 334 -13.83 -13.61 -0.01
C VAL A 334 -14.65 -14.89 -0.03
N ARG A 335 -14.03 -15.97 -0.45
CA ARG A 335 -14.62 -17.30 -0.50
C ARG A 335 -14.19 -18.13 0.70
N ALA A 336 -15.10 -18.88 1.29
CA ALA A 336 -14.83 -19.84 2.36
C ALA A 336 -15.41 -21.21 2.03
N VAL A 337 -14.62 -22.23 2.21
CA VAL A 337 -14.99 -23.64 1.96
C VAL A 337 -14.67 -24.47 3.19
N GLN A 338 -15.60 -25.31 3.61
CA GLN A 338 -15.36 -26.29 4.67
C GLN A 338 -14.65 -27.51 4.09
N VAL A 339 -13.47 -27.82 4.59
CA VAL A 339 -12.68 -28.99 4.21
C VAL A 339 -12.37 -29.82 5.47
N GLY A 340 -13.08 -30.92 5.62
CA GLY A 340 -13.00 -31.71 6.86
C GLY A 340 -13.46 -30.89 8.09
N ASN A 341 -12.59 -30.74 9.07
CA ASN A 341 -12.86 -29.94 10.28
C ASN A 341 -12.35 -28.51 10.21
N LYS A 342 -11.75 -28.09 9.09
CA LYS A 342 -11.20 -26.75 8.89
C LYS A 342 -11.98 -25.98 7.84
N THR A 343 -12.08 -24.68 8.03
CA THR A 343 -12.62 -23.74 7.04
C THR A 343 -11.48 -23.03 6.34
N HIS A 344 -11.38 -23.19 5.03
CA HIS A 344 -10.37 -22.55 4.22
C HIS A 344 -10.94 -21.26 3.63
N VAL A 345 -10.23 -20.14 3.77
CA VAL A 345 -10.64 -18.82 3.26
C VAL A 345 -9.61 -18.28 2.27
N THR A 346 -10.10 -17.68 1.18
CA THR A 346 -9.27 -17.06 0.15
C THR A 346 -9.95 -15.81 -0.38
N ILE A 347 -9.18 -14.85 -0.91
CA ILE A 347 -9.73 -13.77 -1.72
C ILE A 347 -10.05 -14.36 -3.10
N ALA A 348 -11.35 -14.43 -3.41
CA ALA A 348 -11.79 -14.88 -4.73
C ALA A 348 -11.52 -13.82 -5.81
N PHE A 349 -11.74 -12.56 -5.47
CA PHE A 349 -11.47 -11.43 -6.35
C PHE A 349 -11.46 -10.09 -5.62
N THR A 350 -10.89 -9.07 -6.30
CA THR A 350 -11.15 -7.65 -6.08
C THR A 350 -11.64 -7.05 -7.39
N ALA A 351 -12.57 -6.09 -7.33
CA ALA A 351 -13.17 -5.45 -8.50
C ALA A 351 -13.32 -3.94 -8.28
N ASP A 352 -13.30 -3.17 -9.36
CA ASP A 352 -13.41 -1.71 -9.33
C ASP A 352 -14.79 -1.23 -9.82
N SER A 353 -15.68 -2.14 -10.17
CA SER A 353 -17.05 -1.83 -10.59
C SER A 353 -18.03 -2.96 -10.29
N ILE A 354 -19.31 -2.61 -10.13
CA ILE A 354 -20.41 -3.57 -9.92
C ILE A 354 -20.54 -4.54 -11.11
N ALA A 355 -20.34 -4.07 -12.33
CA ALA A 355 -20.38 -4.92 -13.51
C ALA A 355 -19.30 -5.98 -13.48
N GLU A 356 -18.09 -5.61 -13.05
CA GLU A 356 -16.99 -6.54 -12.89
C GLU A 356 -17.24 -7.54 -11.76
N VAL A 357 -17.83 -7.12 -10.64
CA VAL A 357 -18.25 -8.02 -9.55
C VAL A 357 -19.10 -9.15 -10.10
N TRP A 358 -20.18 -8.84 -10.83
CA TRP A 358 -21.09 -9.88 -11.31
C TRP A 358 -20.48 -10.78 -12.38
N ARG A 359 -19.57 -10.26 -13.19
CA ARG A 359 -18.79 -11.07 -14.13
C ARG A 359 -17.88 -12.08 -13.39
N LEU A 360 -17.21 -11.66 -12.30
CA LEU A 360 -16.34 -12.50 -11.50
C LEU A 360 -17.16 -13.51 -10.68
N VAL A 361 -18.29 -13.10 -10.14
CA VAL A 361 -19.24 -14.02 -9.47
C VAL A 361 -19.73 -15.11 -10.44
N GLN A 362 -20.03 -14.76 -11.69
CA GLN A 362 -20.41 -15.76 -12.71
C GLN A 362 -19.30 -16.79 -12.91
N ALA A 363 -18.06 -16.35 -13.02
CA ALA A 363 -16.90 -17.24 -13.17
C ALA A 363 -16.74 -18.21 -11.97
N GLU A 364 -16.97 -17.75 -10.75
CA GLU A 364 -16.94 -18.61 -9.56
C GLU A 364 -18.12 -19.61 -9.53
N VAL A 365 -19.30 -19.16 -9.95
CA VAL A 365 -20.49 -20.03 -10.07
C VAL A 365 -20.30 -21.08 -11.17
N ASP A 366 -19.63 -20.74 -12.27
CA ASP A 366 -19.35 -21.68 -13.36
C ASP A 366 -18.37 -22.79 -12.93
N ARG A 367 -17.47 -22.48 -11.99
CA ARG A 367 -16.57 -23.49 -11.37
C ARG A 367 -17.32 -24.45 -10.47
N ASP A 368 -18.32 -23.95 -9.73
CA ASP A 368 -19.17 -24.78 -8.86
C ASP A 368 -20.58 -24.18 -8.69
N GLN A 369 -21.57 -24.89 -9.24
CA GLN A 369 -22.98 -24.46 -9.18
C GLN A 369 -23.59 -24.52 -7.77
N THR A 370 -22.89 -25.08 -6.77
CA THR A 370 -23.36 -25.11 -5.38
C THR A 370 -22.93 -23.88 -4.59
N LEU A 371 -22.12 -23.00 -5.17
CA LEU A 371 -21.64 -21.75 -4.54
C LEU A 371 -22.82 -20.93 -4.03
N ARG A 372 -22.76 -20.55 -2.75
CA ARG A 372 -23.69 -19.62 -2.10
C ARG A 372 -23.09 -18.23 -2.03
N LEU A 373 -23.93 -17.21 -2.09
CA LEU A 373 -23.50 -15.81 -2.03
C LEU A 373 -23.95 -15.17 -0.72
N ALA A 374 -23.07 -14.39 -0.11
CA ALA A 374 -23.35 -13.49 1.00
C ALA A 374 -23.03 -12.06 0.54
N ILE A 375 -24.06 -11.23 0.32
CA ILE A 375 -23.87 -9.88 -0.23
C ILE A 375 -24.45 -8.82 0.71
N ILE A 376 -23.84 -7.65 0.69
CA ILE A 376 -24.36 -6.50 1.45
C ILE A 376 -25.63 -5.94 0.80
N PRO A 377 -26.48 -5.20 1.55
CA PRO A 377 -27.72 -4.62 1.00
C PRO A 377 -27.50 -3.71 -0.22
N ALA A 378 -26.39 -2.98 -0.26
CA ALA A 378 -26.06 -2.11 -1.40
C ALA A 378 -25.91 -2.86 -2.73
N LEU A 379 -25.49 -4.12 -2.69
CA LEU A 379 -25.36 -4.97 -3.88
C LEU A 379 -26.67 -5.68 -4.25
N GLU A 380 -27.67 -5.68 -3.36
CA GLU A 380 -28.92 -6.41 -3.59
C GLU A 380 -29.68 -5.90 -4.82
N VAL A 381 -29.78 -4.58 -4.99
CA VAL A 381 -30.48 -3.94 -6.11
C VAL A 381 -29.82 -4.27 -7.46
N HIS A 382 -28.54 -4.53 -7.45
CA HIS A 382 -27.73 -4.83 -8.64
C HIS A 382 -27.55 -6.33 -8.90
N CYS A 383 -28.11 -7.19 -8.02
CA CYS A 383 -27.93 -8.63 -8.13
C CYS A 383 -28.70 -9.19 -9.34
N PRO A 384 -28.04 -9.85 -10.28
CA PRO A 384 -28.70 -10.49 -11.41
C PRO A 384 -29.72 -11.53 -10.94
N PRO A 385 -30.90 -11.67 -11.60
CA PRO A 385 -31.92 -12.65 -11.23
C PRO A 385 -31.43 -14.10 -11.15
N ALA A 386 -30.41 -14.46 -11.93
CA ALA A 386 -29.79 -15.79 -11.91
C ALA A 386 -29.20 -16.15 -10.54
N PHE A 387 -28.83 -15.16 -9.73
CA PHE A 387 -28.18 -15.37 -8.43
C PHE A 387 -29.13 -15.22 -7.24
N GLU A 388 -30.38 -14.81 -7.45
CA GLU A 388 -31.34 -14.54 -6.36
C GLU A 388 -31.54 -15.71 -5.41
N ARG A 389 -31.64 -16.94 -5.93
CA ARG A 389 -31.89 -18.15 -5.11
C ARG A 389 -30.69 -18.57 -4.27
N ARG A 390 -29.48 -18.11 -4.60
CA ARG A 390 -28.25 -18.48 -3.90
C ARG A 390 -27.71 -17.37 -3.02
N ARG A 391 -28.31 -16.17 -3.03
CA ARG A 391 -27.88 -15.04 -2.23
C ARG A 391 -28.47 -15.04 -0.82
N THR A 392 -27.70 -14.55 0.11
CA THR A 392 -28.11 -14.19 1.48
C THR A 392 -27.65 -12.76 1.72
N ILE A 393 -28.55 -11.91 2.23
CA ILE A 393 -28.15 -10.55 2.60
C ILE A 393 -27.50 -10.57 3.97
N VAL A 394 -26.31 -10.00 4.05
CA VAL A 394 -25.49 -9.91 5.25
C VAL A 394 -25.14 -8.46 5.57
N GLY A 395 -24.90 -8.18 6.84
CA GLY A 395 -24.58 -6.82 7.27
C GLY A 395 -24.04 -6.81 8.71
N TYR A 396 -24.16 -5.67 9.36
CA TYR A 396 -23.66 -5.46 10.71
C TYR A 396 -24.28 -6.42 11.75
N ARG A 397 -25.55 -6.77 11.57
CA ARG A 397 -26.25 -7.73 12.44
C ARG A 397 -25.60 -9.11 12.40
N GLU A 398 -25.17 -9.55 11.24
CA GLU A 398 -24.49 -10.83 11.05
C GLU A 398 -23.05 -10.78 11.62
N LEU A 399 -22.38 -9.65 11.53
CA LEU A 399 -21.07 -9.47 12.21
C LEU A 399 -21.23 -9.62 13.72
N LEU A 400 -22.22 -8.99 14.35
CA LEU A 400 -22.48 -9.14 15.78
C LEU A 400 -22.71 -10.60 16.20
N LYS A 401 -23.33 -11.40 15.34
CA LYS A 401 -23.59 -12.82 15.61
C LYS A 401 -22.35 -13.70 15.43
N TRP A 402 -21.51 -13.40 14.44
CA TRP A 402 -20.53 -14.37 13.95
C TRP A 402 -19.08 -14.02 14.25
N THR A 403 -18.76 -12.75 14.54
CA THR A 403 -17.37 -12.34 14.78
C THR A 403 -16.72 -13.12 15.93
N ALA A 404 -17.43 -13.34 17.04
CA ALA A 404 -16.89 -14.10 18.17
C ALA A 404 -16.65 -15.58 17.81
N ALA A 405 -17.55 -16.19 17.03
CA ALA A 405 -17.43 -17.59 16.60
C ALA A 405 -16.25 -17.76 15.62
N VAL A 406 -16.09 -16.85 14.66
CA VAL A 406 -14.97 -16.92 13.71
C VAL A 406 -13.65 -16.62 14.42
N ARG A 407 -13.62 -15.71 15.39
CA ARG A 407 -12.45 -15.51 16.26
C ARG A 407 -12.05 -16.81 16.97
N ALA A 408 -13.02 -17.53 17.51
CA ALA A 408 -12.76 -18.82 18.13
C ALA A 408 -12.20 -19.85 17.14
N MET A 409 -12.72 -19.90 15.90
CA MET A 409 -12.18 -20.77 14.84
C MET A 409 -10.71 -20.46 14.53
N ILE A 410 -10.33 -19.16 14.52
CA ILE A 410 -8.96 -18.73 14.32
C ILE A 410 -8.06 -19.19 15.48
N VAL A 411 -8.46 -18.90 16.72
CA VAL A 411 -7.69 -19.25 17.93
C VAL A 411 -7.55 -20.77 18.08
N GLU A 412 -8.59 -21.54 17.73
CA GLU A 412 -8.63 -23.00 17.78
C GLU A 412 -7.99 -23.65 16.53
N GLN A 413 -7.38 -22.86 15.64
CA GLN A 413 -6.73 -23.32 14.40
C GLN A 413 -7.66 -24.13 13.47
N ARG A 414 -8.94 -23.83 13.48
CA ARG A 414 -9.97 -24.39 12.61
C ARG A 414 -10.23 -23.59 11.34
N LEU A 415 -9.46 -22.51 11.11
CA LEU A 415 -9.47 -21.71 9.91
C LEU A 415 -8.08 -21.80 9.25
N GLN A 416 -8.04 -21.79 7.92
CA GLN A 416 -6.81 -21.72 7.11
C GLN A 416 -6.97 -20.68 6.01
N HIS A 417 -5.84 -20.15 5.50
CA HIS A 417 -5.82 -19.18 4.38
C HIS A 417 -4.55 -19.34 3.55
N ASN A 418 -4.55 -18.82 2.30
CA ASN A 418 -3.42 -18.94 1.36
C ASN A 418 -2.33 -17.89 1.57
N GLY A 419 -2.47 -16.99 2.55
CA GLY A 419 -1.48 -15.96 2.82
C GLY A 419 -1.58 -14.72 1.94
N GLU A 420 -2.75 -14.45 1.33
CA GLU A 420 -2.97 -13.23 0.56
C GLU A 420 -2.74 -11.99 1.45
N LEU A 421 -1.90 -11.08 0.98
CA LEU A 421 -1.44 -9.93 1.75
C LEU A 421 -2.58 -8.99 2.13
N LEU A 422 -3.55 -8.81 1.23
CA LEU A 422 -4.71 -7.96 1.48
C LEU A 422 -5.58 -8.52 2.60
N LEU A 423 -5.88 -9.83 2.58
CA LEU A 423 -6.68 -10.48 3.62
C LEU A 423 -5.99 -10.36 4.98
N GLN A 424 -4.71 -10.67 5.03
CA GLN A 424 -3.90 -10.57 6.24
C GLN A 424 -3.91 -9.17 6.81
N GLN A 425 -3.68 -8.14 6.00
CA GLN A 425 -3.67 -6.75 6.42
C GLN A 425 -5.04 -6.28 6.92
N HIS A 426 -6.13 -6.67 6.26
CA HIS A 426 -7.48 -6.33 6.70
C HIS A 426 -7.86 -7.01 8.03
N VAL A 427 -7.36 -8.24 8.24
CA VAL A 427 -7.56 -8.99 9.51
C VAL A 427 -6.75 -8.36 10.64
N GLU A 428 -5.48 -8.06 10.44
CA GLU A 428 -4.58 -7.54 11.48
C GLU A 428 -4.99 -6.15 11.97
N ARG A 429 -5.50 -5.27 11.09
CA ARG A 429 -5.90 -3.91 11.46
C ARG A 429 -7.36 -3.78 11.90
N ALA A 430 -8.15 -4.84 11.79
CA ALA A 430 -9.55 -4.79 12.18
C ALA A 430 -9.72 -4.56 13.69
N VAL A 431 -10.61 -3.63 14.04
CA VAL A 431 -10.92 -3.25 15.43
C VAL A 431 -12.26 -3.82 15.83
N LEU A 432 -12.33 -4.42 17.02
CA LEU A 432 -13.58 -4.85 17.64
C LEU A 432 -14.29 -3.70 18.33
N ILE A 433 -15.60 -3.66 18.14
CA ILE A 433 -16.50 -2.88 18.99
C ILE A 433 -17.47 -3.80 19.71
N LYS A 434 -17.79 -3.46 20.95
CA LYS A 434 -18.81 -4.16 21.76
C LYS A 434 -20.15 -3.47 21.60
N HIS A 435 -21.19 -4.26 21.40
CA HIS A 435 -22.56 -3.78 21.36
C HIS A 435 -23.47 -4.80 22.07
N GLN A 436 -24.07 -4.42 23.18
CA GLN A 436 -25.00 -5.24 23.98
C GLN A 436 -24.49 -6.68 24.22
N GLY A 437 -23.24 -6.81 24.66
CA GLY A 437 -22.62 -8.13 24.95
C GLY A 437 -22.07 -8.88 23.74
N SER A 438 -22.36 -8.45 22.52
CA SER A 438 -21.78 -9.00 21.27
C SER A 438 -20.62 -8.16 20.77
N VAL A 439 -19.81 -8.72 19.88
CA VAL A 439 -18.68 -8.03 19.25
C VAL A 439 -18.80 -8.05 17.73
N ALA A 440 -18.37 -6.97 17.09
CA ALA A 440 -18.32 -6.88 15.64
C ALA A 440 -17.06 -6.14 15.17
N LEU A 441 -16.59 -6.44 13.95
CA LEU A 441 -15.55 -5.66 13.29
C LEU A 441 -16.12 -4.31 12.83
N SER A 442 -15.40 -3.23 13.09
CA SER A 442 -15.84 -1.86 12.80
C SER A 442 -14.95 -1.19 11.78
N SER A 443 -15.48 -0.92 10.57
CA SER A 443 -14.78 -0.16 9.55
C SER A 443 -14.47 1.28 10.01
N SER A 444 -15.36 1.92 10.77
CA SER A 444 -15.18 3.30 11.24
C SER A 444 -14.12 3.46 12.33
N ARG A 445 -13.83 2.39 13.08
CA ARG A 445 -12.81 2.38 14.15
C ARG A 445 -11.49 1.78 13.70
N SER A 446 -11.48 1.05 12.59
CA SER A 446 -10.27 0.48 12.02
C SER A 446 -9.45 1.57 11.30
N PRO A 447 -8.11 1.49 11.35
CA PRO A 447 -7.24 2.54 10.78
C PRO A 447 -7.20 2.57 9.25
N GLY A 448 -7.91 1.67 8.60
CA GLY A 448 -8.04 1.59 7.14
C GLY A 448 -9.08 0.57 6.73
N PRO A 449 -9.16 0.23 5.44
CA PRO A 449 -10.13 -0.72 4.89
C PRO A 449 -10.05 -2.09 5.58
N ILE A 450 -11.19 -2.73 5.82
CA ILE A 450 -11.30 -4.07 6.42
C ILE A 450 -12.35 -4.96 5.75
N GLU A 451 -12.73 -4.65 4.51
CA GLU A 451 -13.78 -5.36 3.78
C GLU A 451 -13.47 -6.86 3.67
N ALA A 452 -12.22 -7.23 3.36
CA ALA A 452 -11.83 -8.64 3.29
C ALA A 452 -12.00 -9.36 4.64
N ALA A 453 -11.69 -8.73 5.77
CA ALA A 453 -11.88 -9.31 7.10
C ALA A 453 -13.37 -9.49 7.43
N ARG A 454 -14.23 -8.54 7.06
CA ARG A 454 -15.68 -8.64 7.26
C ARG A 454 -16.29 -9.71 6.37
N CYS A 455 -15.91 -9.76 5.09
CA CYS A 455 -16.28 -10.82 4.16
C CYS A 455 -15.84 -12.19 4.68
N MET A 456 -14.61 -12.30 5.21
CA MET A 456 -14.12 -13.54 5.82
C MET A 456 -15.02 -14.00 6.98
N VAL A 457 -15.44 -13.09 7.86
CA VAL A 457 -16.35 -13.43 8.97
C VAL A 457 -17.68 -13.98 8.45
N TRP A 458 -18.28 -13.35 7.46
CA TRP A 458 -19.55 -13.84 6.88
C TRP A 458 -19.36 -15.17 6.17
N ALA A 459 -18.37 -15.27 5.28
CA ALA A 459 -18.12 -16.47 4.49
C ALA A 459 -17.77 -17.67 5.38
N ALA A 460 -16.83 -17.53 6.32
CA ALA A 460 -16.40 -18.59 7.20
C ALA A 460 -17.53 -19.08 8.12
N ALA A 461 -18.29 -18.14 8.72
CA ALA A 461 -19.42 -18.50 9.57
C ALA A 461 -20.53 -19.24 8.81
N MET A 462 -20.77 -18.88 7.57
CA MET A 462 -21.78 -19.55 6.73
C MET A 462 -21.28 -20.88 6.17
N ALA A 463 -19.98 -20.99 5.84
CA ALA A 463 -19.38 -22.22 5.32
C ALA A 463 -19.28 -23.30 6.39
N SER A 464 -18.95 -22.93 7.63
CA SER A 464 -18.81 -23.86 8.76
C SER A 464 -20.13 -24.44 9.29
N ARG A 465 -21.28 -23.91 8.86
CA ARG A 465 -22.58 -24.43 9.27
C ARG A 465 -22.95 -25.64 8.43
N PRO A 466 -23.40 -26.74 9.07
CA PRO A 466 -23.93 -27.87 8.33
C PRO A 466 -25.11 -27.37 7.44
N ALA A 467 -25.16 -27.84 6.19
CA ALA A 467 -26.32 -27.62 5.35
C ALA A 467 -27.56 -28.14 6.09
N ALA A 468 -28.63 -27.31 6.11
CA ALA A 468 -29.88 -27.77 6.71
C ALA A 468 -30.39 -29.01 5.92
N THR A 469 -30.26 -30.19 6.49
CA THR A 469 -30.66 -31.46 5.91
C THR A 469 -32.16 -31.73 6.07
N GLY A 470 -32.93 -30.74 6.52
CA GLY A 470 -34.39 -30.83 6.65
C GLY A 470 -35.10 -30.71 5.31
N LYS A 471 -35.72 -31.76 4.84
CA LYS A 471 -36.82 -31.63 3.86
C LYS A 471 -37.87 -30.69 4.45
N PRO A 472 -38.41 -29.71 3.70
CA PRO A 472 -39.52 -28.93 4.20
C PRO A 472 -40.69 -29.89 4.53
N VAL A 473 -41.03 -29.95 5.81
CA VAL A 473 -42.22 -30.66 6.24
C VAL A 473 -43.42 -29.77 5.87
N LEU A 474 -44.14 -30.15 4.84
CA LEU A 474 -45.42 -29.53 4.49
C LEU A 474 -46.46 -29.98 5.57
N VAL A 475 -46.71 -29.11 6.55
CA VAL A 475 -47.84 -29.32 7.46
C VAL A 475 -49.11 -28.89 6.73
N ILE A 476 -49.80 -29.85 6.13
CA ILE A 476 -51.17 -29.59 5.64
C ILE A 476 -52.07 -29.62 6.86
N GLY A 477 -52.49 -28.47 7.38
CA GLY A 477 -53.54 -28.37 8.35
C GLY A 477 -54.87 -28.72 7.67
N ASN A 478 -55.50 -29.85 8.06
CA ASN A 478 -56.90 -30.08 7.72
C ASN A 478 -57.74 -29.11 8.50
N ALA A 479 -58.52 -28.29 7.76
CA ALA A 479 -59.57 -27.45 8.29
C ALA A 479 -60.78 -28.28 8.72
#